data_f718afc9c28e9693adcd0cbb9e1612b1
#
_entry.id   f718afc9c28e9693adcd0cbb9e1612b1
#
_cell.length_a   1.000
_cell.length_b   1.000
_cell.length_c   1.000
_cell.angle_alpha   90.00
_cell.angle_beta   90.00
_cell.angle_gamma   90.00
#
_symmetry.space_group_name_H-M   'P 1'
#
loop_
_entity.id
_entity.type
_entity.pdbx_description
1 polymer ?
#
loop_
_entity_poly.entity_id
_entity_poly.type
_entity_poly.pdbx_seq_one_letter_code
_entity_poly.pdbx_strand_id
1 'polypeptide(L)'
;MSATASEIHAIATRARLWAERLAKRWGYHSDLSGMCDVASAKLFLMLKAKGYHPVLVTSTGHCHVRVKRRIVDITATQFGDEFKKVEIRPLAEAKDNLPYHGCIWKASTTHRSITSLRHHWSRDLPTARDLRLPIDKIPHR
;
A
#
# COMPACT_ATOMS: atom_id res chain seq x y z
N MET A 1 2.38 -19.56 10.32
CA MET A 1 2.87 -18.19 10.03
C MET A 1 3.92 -17.79 11.07
N SER A 2 5.08 -17.28 10.65
CA SER A 2 6.12 -16.82 11.57
C SER A 2 5.65 -15.59 12.34
N ALA A 3 6.31 -15.27 13.46
CA ALA A 3 6.03 -14.06 14.23
C ALA A 3 6.18 -12.80 13.37
N THR A 4 7.22 -12.75 12.53
CA THR A 4 7.43 -11.63 11.60
C THR A 4 6.30 -11.51 10.59
N ALA A 5 5.87 -12.62 9.98
CA ALA A 5 4.78 -12.60 9.04
C ALA A 5 3.46 -12.18 9.69
N SER A 6 3.21 -12.62 10.93
CA SER A 6 2.03 -12.22 11.70
C SER A 6 2.02 -10.72 12.00
N GLU A 7 3.16 -10.15 12.36
CA GLU A 7 3.29 -8.73 12.62
C GLU A 7 3.07 -7.91 11.35
N ILE A 8 3.68 -8.32 10.24
CA ILE A 8 3.48 -7.66 8.95
C ILE A 8 2.01 -7.71 8.55
N HIS A 9 1.36 -8.86 8.72
CA HIS A 9 -0.07 -9.00 8.42
C HIS A 9 -0.92 -8.05 9.27
N ALA A 10 -0.63 -7.95 10.57
CA ALA A 10 -1.35 -7.04 11.47
C ALA A 10 -1.19 -5.58 11.07
N ILE A 11 0.04 -5.17 10.71
CA ILE A 11 0.31 -3.81 10.23
C ILE A 11 -0.44 -3.55 8.93
N ALA A 12 -0.38 -4.49 8.00
CA ALA A 12 -1.06 -4.37 6.71
C ALA A 12 -2.58 -4.31 6.86
N THR A 13 -3.15 -5.06 7.80
CA THR A 13 -4.58 -5.01 8.09
C THR A 13 -4.99 -3.63 8.58
N ARG A 14 -4.20 -3.01 9.45
CA ARG A 14 -4.46 -1.65 9.92
C ARG A 14 -4.35 -0.63 8.79
N ALA A 15 -3.36 -0.78 7.93
CA ALA A 15 -3.21 0.08 6.76
C ALA A 15 -4.39 -0.05 5.80
N ARG A 16 -4.89 -1.27 5.58
CA ARG A 16 -6.08 -1.52 4.76
C ARG A 16 -7.32 -0.84 5.35
N LEU A 17 -7.53 -0.94 6.64
CA LEU A 17 -8.65 -0.24 7.32
C LEU A 17 -8.56 1.26 7.14
N TRP A 18 -7.37 1.82 7.28
CA TRP A 18 -7.13 3.24 7.03
C TRP A 18 -7.52 3.61 5.59
N ALA A 19 -7.07 2.82 4.62
CA ALA A 19 -7.37 3.07 3.22
C ALA A 19 -8.87 2.95 2.90
N GLU A 20 -9.56 1.98 3.49
CA GLU A 20 -11.01 1.83 3.30
C GLU A 20 -11.78 3.02 3.85
N ARG A 21 -11.40 3.54 5.01
CA ARG A 21 -12.01 4.74 5.58
C ARG A 21 -11.76 5.97 4.73
N LEU A 22 -10.55 6.12 4.22
CA LEU A 22 -10.22 7.23 3.33
C LEU A 22 -11.00 7.13 2.01
N ALA A 23 -11.06 5.94 1.42
CA ALA A 23 -11.82 5.70 0.20
C ALA A 23 -13.30 6.07 0.38
N LYS A 24 -13.90 5.66 1.49
CA LYS A 24 -15.29 6.00 1.80
C LYS A 24 -15.51 7.51 1.86
N ARG A 25 -14.60 8.23 2.52
CA ARG A 25 -14.69 9.70 2.64
C ARG A 25 -14.51 10.41 1.31
N TRP A 26 -13.68 9.88 0.44
CA TRP A 26 -13.34 10.51 -0.83
C TRP A 26 -14.17 10.02 -2.00
N GLY A 27 -15.12 9.11 -1.77
CA GLY A 27 -16.00 8.60 -2.82
C GLY A 27 -15.33 7.62 -3.77
N TYR A 28 -14.22 6.99 -3.35
CA TYR A 28 -13.60 5.90 -4.10
C TYR A 28 -14.33 4.58 -3.85
N HIS A 29 -14.08 3.60 -4.71
CA HIS A 29 -14.67 2.28 -4.59
C HIS A 29 -14.14 1.51 -3.38
N SER A 30 -14.96 0.63 -2.81
CA SER A 30 -14.59 -0.18 -1.65
C SER A 30 -13.50 -1.20 -1.94
N ASP A 31 -13.30 -1.56 -3.21
CA ASP A 31 -12.19 -2.44 -3.64
C ASP A 31 -10.85 -1.70 -3.71
N LEU A 32 -10.84 -0.40 -3.40
CA LEU A 32 -9.70 0.50 -3.42
C LEU A 32 -9.12 0.76 -4.82
N SER A 33 -9.92 0.60 -5.88
CA SER A 33 -9.52 1.01 -7.23
C SER A 33 -9.07 2.47 -7.23
N GLY A 34 -7.91 2.74 -7.82
CA GLY A 34 -7.33 4.08 -7.87
C GLY A 34 -6.58 4.50 -6.61
N MET A 35 -6.49 3.65 -5.59
CA MET A 35 -5.83 3.99 -4.32
C MET A 35 -4.54 3.23 -4.06
N CYS A 36 -4.01 2.49 -5.03
CA CYS A 36 -2.83 1.66 -4.77
C CYS A 36 -1.62 2.47 -4.31
N ASP A 37 -1.40 3.67 -4.86
CA ASP A 37 -0.28 4.52 -4.46
C ASP A 37 -0.43 5.02 -3.02
N VAL A 38 -1.60 5.56 -2.68
CA VAL A 38 -1.89 6.13 -1.36
C VAL A 38 -1.85 5.05 -0.29
N ALA A 39 -2.53 3.94 -0.53
CA ALA A 39 -2.62 2.85 0.43
C ALA A 39 -1.24 2.20 0.66
N SER A 40 -0.50 1.97 -0.42
CA SER A 40 0.84 1.39 -0.33
C SER A 40 1.84 2.32 0.36
N ALA A 41 1.73 3.63 0.12
CA ALA A 41 2.55 4.62 0.83
C ALA A 41 2.26 4.61 2.33
N LYS A 42 0.99 4.51 2.73
CA LYS A 42 0.64 4.39 4.16
C LYS A 42 1.22 3.12 4.78
N LEU A 43 1.07 1.99 4.10
CA LEU A 43 1.63 0.73 4.55
C LEU A 43 3.16 0.83 4.70
N PHE A 44 3.83 1.40 3.71
CA PHE A 44 5.28 1.61 3.74
C PHE A 44 5.69 2.39 5.00
N LEU A 45 5.01 3.51 5.30
CA LEU A 45 5.33 4.33 6.45
C LEU A 45 5.10 3.59 7.77
N MET A 46 4.03 2.81 7.87
CA MET A 46 3.73 2.04 9.06
C MET A 46 4.77 0.93 9.30
N LEU A 47 5.18 0.25 8.25
CA LEU A 47 6.23 -0.77 8.35
C LEU A 47 7.57 -0.15 8.74
N LYS A 48 7.90 0.99 8.14
CA LYS A 48 9.14 1.69 8.46
C LYS A 48 9.17 2.17 9.91
N ALA A 49 8.05 2.70 10.41
CA ALA A 49 7.92 3.13 11.79
C ALA A 49 8.11 1.98 12.78
N LYS A 50 7.81 0.76 12.36
CA LYS A 50 7.98 -0.45 13.17
C LYS A 50 9.39 -1.04 13.11
N GLY A 51 10.27 -0.44 12.32
CA GLY A 51 11.67 -0.88 12.22
C GLY A 51 11.98 -1.78 11.03
N TYR A 52 11.00 -2.04 10.16
CA TYR A 52 11.25 -2.78 8.92
C TYR A 52 11.92 -1.91 7.86
N HIS A 53 12.43 -2.55 6.83
CA HIS A 53 13.04 -1.87 5.68
C HIS A 53 12.22 -2.15 4.41
N PRO A 54 11.01 -1.58 4.31
CA PRO A 54 10.15 -1.82 3.15
C PRO A 54 10.65 -1.10 1.91
N VAL A 55 10.23 -1.60 0.76
CA VAL A 55 10.41 -0.93 -0.52
C VAL A 55 9.03 -0.69 -1.12
N LEU A 56 8.76 0.56 -1.51
CA LEU A 56 7.56 0.92 -2.24
C LEU A 56 7.83 0.75 -3.73
N VAL A 57 7.11 -0.16 -4.36
CA VAL A 57 7.33 -0.51 -5.77
C VAL A 57 6.19 0.02 -6.62
N THR A 58 6.54 0.80 -7.65
CA THR A 58 5.60 1.26 -8.66
C THR A 58 5.93 0.55 -9.97
N SER A 59 4.96 -0.15 -10.51
CA SER A 59 5.09 -0.86 -11.77
C SER A 59 3.95 -0.44 -12.71
N THR A 60 3.92 -1.03 -13.91
CA THR A 60 2.85 -0.74 -14.86
C THR A 60 1.50 -1.09 -14.25
N GLY A 61 0.68 -0.07 -14.00
CA GLY A 61 -0.69 -0.23 -13.53
C GLY A 61 -0.86 -0.57 -12.06
N HIS A 62 0.23 -0.65 -11.27
CA HIS A 62 0.09 -1.01 -9.87
C HIS A 62 1.21 -0.50 -8.98
N CYS A 63 0.88 -0.32 -7.70
CA CYS A 63 1.83 0.04 -6.66
C CYS A 63 1.62 -0.89 -5.46
N HIS A 64 2.70 -1.42 -4.92
CA HIS A 64 2.66 -2.32 -3.77
C HIS A 64 3.93 -2.20 -2.94
N VAL A 65 3.97 -2.88 -1.80
CA VAL A 65 5.12 -2.88 -0.89
C VAL A 65 5.80 -4.23 -0.92
N ARG A 66 7.12 -4.22 -0.85
CA ARG A 66 7.93 -5.42 -0.67
C ARG A 66 8.73 -5.28 0.62
N VAL A 67 8.72 -6.31 1.43
CA VAL A 67 9.44 -6.34 2.71
C VAL A 67 9.72 -7.79 3.12
N LYS A 68 10.93 -8.05 3.62
CA LYS A 68 11.32 -9.39 4.08
C LYS A 68 11.08 -10.47 3.03
N ARG A 69 11.43 -10.19 1.77
CA ARG A 69 11.25 -11.09 0.63
C ARG A 69 9.79 -11.49 0.39
N ARG A 70 8.87 -10.61 0.76
CA ARG A 70 7.43 -10.78 0.55
C ARG A 70 6.86 -9.60 -0.22
N ILE A 71 5.87 -9.90 -1.03
CA ILE A 71 4.96 -8.87 -1.55
C ILE A 71 3.88 -8.69 -0.49
N VAL A 72 3.61 -7.45 -0.12
CA VAL A 72 2.53 -7.09 0.79
C VAL A 72 1.65 -6.07 0.08
N ASP A 73 0.46 -6.48 -0.31
CA ASP A 73 -0.44 -5.68 -1.11
C ASP A 73 -1.79 -5.57 -0.41
N ILE A 74 -2.20 -4.34 -0.15
CA ILE A 74 -3.48 -4.05 0.51
C ILE A 74 -4.53 -3.50 -0.45
N THR A 75 -4.26 -3.49 -1.76
CA THR A 75 -5.21 -3.02 -2.77
C THR A 75 -5.44 -4.04 -3.90
N ALA A 76 -5.02 -5.29 -3.70
CA ALA A 76 -5.15 -6.32 -4.73
C ALA A 76 -6.61 -6.63 -5.07
N THR A 77 -7.55 -6.35 -4.18
CA THR A 77 -8.99 -6.56 -4.42
C THR A 77 -9.53 -5.77 -5.60
N GLN A 78 -8.82 -4.72 -6.05
CA GLN A 78 -9.21 -4.01 -7.27
C GLN A 78 -9.09 -4.87 -8.55
N PHE A 79 -8.36 -5.97 -8.47
CA PHE A 79 -8.12 -6.85 -9.62
C PHE A 79 -9.04 -8.07 -9.64
N GLY A 80 -9.86 -8.28 -8.62
CA GLY A 80 -10.84 -9.36 -8.59
C GLY A 80 -11.08 -9.92 -7.20
N ASP A 81 -12.17 -10.67 -7.07
CA ASP A 81 -12.62 -11.24 -5.80
C ASP A 81 -11.73 -12.38 -5.31
N GLU A 82 -10.88 -12.94 -6.17
CA GLU A 82 -9.92 -13.97 -5.79
C GLU A 82 -8.79 -13.43 -4.90
N PHE A 83 -8.61 -12.12 -4.86
CA PHE A 83 -7.59 -11.50 -4.01
C PHE A 83 -8.14 -11.17 -2.63
N LYS A 84 -7.30 -11.33 -1.62
CA LYS A 84 -7.62 -10.96 -0.24
C LYS A 84 -7.40 -9.47 -0.03
N LYS A 85 -8.05 -8.93 1.00
CA LYS A 85 -7.84 -7.52 1.41
C LYS A 85 -6.39 -7.25 1.81
N VAL A 86 -5.70 -8.24 2.34
CA VAL A 86 -4.28 -8.22 2.62
C VAL A 86 -3.68 -9.42 1.92
N GLU A 87 -3.00 -9.18 0.80
CA GLU A 87 -2.28 -10.22 0.07
C GLU A 87 -0.83 -10.21 0.51
N ILE A 88 -0.37 -11.34 1.05
CA ILE A 88 1.03 -11.54 1.37
C ILE A 88 1.50 -12.76 0.60
N ARG A 89 2.47 -12.56 -0.29
CA ARG A 89 3.00 -13.60 -1.16
C ARG A 89 4.53 -13.61 -1.12
N PRO A 90 5.17 -14.78 -1.28
CA PRO A 90 6.62 -14.81 -1.47
C PRO A 90 7.01 -13.96 -2.68
N LEU A 91 8.10 -13.21 -2.55
CA LEU A 91 8.59 -12.36 -3.63
C LEU A 91 8.87 -13.15 -4.92
N ALA A 92 9.30 -14.40 -4.79
CA ALA A 92 9.57 -15.27 -5.93
C ALA A 92 8.35 -15.50 -6.83
N GLU A 93 7.14 -15.35 -6.31
CA GLU A 93 5.91 -15.51 -7.09
C GLU A 93 5.56 -14.29 -7.94
N ALA A 94 6.25 -13.17 -7.79
CA ALA A 94 5.94 -11.94 -8.50
C ALA A 94 5.92 -12.11 -10.02
N LYS A 95 6.85 -12.89 -10.55
CA LYS A 95 7.00 -13.11 -11.98
C LYS A 95 5.82 -13.85 -12.62
N ASP A 96 5.07 -14.62 -11.83
CA ASP A 96 4.00 -15.48 -12.31
C ASP A 96 2.60 -14.92 -11.99
N ASN A 97 2.53 -13.81 -11.29
CA ASN A 97 1.26 -13.28 -10.79
C ASN A 97 1.05 -11.83 -11.22
N LEU A 98 -0.03 -11.59 -11.95
CA LEU A 98 -0.61 -10.27 -12.05
C LEU A 98 -1.13 -9.89 -10.67
N PRO A 99 -0.95 -8.68 -10.23
CA PRO A 99 -0.42 -7.50 -10.92
C PRO A 99 1.08 -7.24 -10.71
N TYR A 100 1.85 -8.20 -10.27
CA TYR A 100 3.20 -7.96 -9.75
C TYR A 100 4.33 -8.16 -10.78
N HIS A 101 4.06 -8.81 -11.90
CA HIS A 101 5.08 -9.12 -12.89
C HIS A 101 5.38 -7.97 -13.87
N GLY A 102 4.68 -6.86 -13.75
CA GLY A 102 4.88 -5.72 -14.64
C GLY A 102 6.27 -5.08 -14.50
N CYS A 103 6.63 -4.28 -15.50
CA CYS A 103 7.87 -3.54 -15.48
C CYS A 103 7.91 -2.58 -14.30
N ILE A 104 8.97 -2.64 -13.49
CA ILE A 104 9.14 -1.75 -12.35
C ILE A 104 9.65 -0.41 -12.85
N TRP A 105 8.88 0.66 -12.60
CA TRP A 105 9.28 2.02 -12.92
C TRP A 105 10.10 2.66 -11.82
N LYS A 106 9.73 2.35 -10.56
CA LYS A 106 10.33 3.00 -9.40
C LYS A 106 10.29 2.07 -8.20
N ALA A 107 11.41 1.99 -7.49
CA ALA A 107 11.49 1.33 -6.20
C ALA A 107 12.04 2.34 -5.20
N SER A 108 11.27 2.67 -4.16
CA SER A 108 11.57 3.74 -3.22
C SER A 108 11.75 3.20 -1.81
N THR A 109 12.83 3.60 -1.17
CA THR A 109 13.17 3.19 0.20
C THR A 109 13.11 4.34 1.20
N THR A 110 12.81 5.56 0.73
CA THR A 110 12.85 6.75 1.57
C THR A 110 11.50 7.45 1.62
N HIS A 111 11.23 8.10 2.74
CA HIS A 111 10.05 8.93 2.94
C HIS A 111 9.95 10.07 1.89
N ARG A 112 11.10 10.62 1.51
CA ARG A 112 11.15 11.71 0.53
C ARG A 112 10.57 11.29 -0.82
N SER A 113 10.84 10.06 -1.24
CA SER A 113 10.30 9.51 -2.49
C SER A 113 8.78 9.38 -2.46
N ILE A 114 8.20 9.07 -1.30
CA ILE A 114 6.75 8.97 -1.14
C ILE A 114 6.10 10.34 -1.31
N THR A 115 6.68 11.37 -0.72
CA THR A 115 6.19 12.73 -0.87
C THR A 115 6.20 13.17 -2.33
N SER A 116 7.20 12.78 -3.10
CA SER A 116 7.30 13.14 -4.52
C SER A 116 6.23 12.46 -5.38
N LEU A 117 5.69 11.33 -4.96
CA LEU A 117 4.60 10.66 -5.68
C LEU A 117 3.35 11.53 -5.80
N ARG A 118 3.15 12.46 -4.87
CA ARG A 118 2.00 13.38 -4.91
C ARG A 118 1.88 14.16 -6.21
N HIS A 119 2.98 14.44 -6.87
CA HIS A 119 2.96 15.19 -8.13
C HIS A 119 2.25 14.44 -9.26
N HIS A 120 2.11 13.11 -9.12
CA HIS A 120 1.42 12.27 -10.09
C HIS A 120 -0.03 12.00 -9.71
N TRP A 121 -0.43 12.44 -8.50
CA TRP A 121 -1.77 12.22 -7.97
C TRP A 121 -2.65 13.45 -8.18
N SER A 122 -3.94 13.23 -8.15
CA SER A 122 -4.88 14.34 -8.11
C SER A 122 -4.67 15.14 -6.81
N ARG A 123 -4.93 16.44 -6.89
CA ARG A 123 -4.84 17.35 -5.73
C ARG A 123 -5.74 16.95 -4.56
N ASP A 124 -6.67 16.06 -4.80
CA ASP A 124 -7.62 15.59 -3.78
C ASP A 124 -7.08 14.43 -2.95
N LEU A 125 -5.88 13.94 -3.27
CA LEU A 125 -5.27 12.84 -2.54
C LEU A 125 -4.59 13.34 -1.25
N PRO A 126 -4.37 12.46 -0.24
CA PRO A 126 -3.81 12.87 1.03
C PRO A 126 -2.41 13.47 0.90
N THR A 127 -2.11 14.38 1.80
CA THR A 127 -0.77 14.94 1.94
C THR A 127 0.13 13.93 2.68
N ALA A 128 1.44 14.19 2.68
CA ALA A 128 2.37 13.40 3.49
C ALA A 128 1.99 13.44 4.98
N ARG A 129 1.39 14.54 5.45
CA ARG A 129 0.87 14.67 6.81
C ARG A 129 -0.29 13.70 7.04
N ASP A 130 -1.23 13.64 6.10
CA ASP A 130 -2.41 12.76 6.21
C ASP A 130 -2.01 11.29 6.27
N LEU A 131 -0.97 10.90 5.53
CA LEU A 131 -0.45 9.54 5.55
C LEU A 131 0.05 9.11 6.94
N ARG A 132 0.42 10.05 7.79
CA ARG A 132 0.93 9.77 9.14
C ARG A 132 -0.15 9.75 10.20
N LEU A 133 -1.34 10.26 9.89
CA LEU A 133 -2.42 10.31 10.87
C LEU A 133 -2.91 8.91 11.24
N PRO A 134 -3.28 8.69 12.50
CA PRO A 134 -4.00 7.49 12.89
C PRO A 134 -5.34 7.39 12.14
N ILE A 135 -5.89 6.19 12.06
CA ILE A 135 -7.15 5.94 11.34
C ILE A 135 -8.28 6.83 11.84
N ASP A 136 -8.38 7.02 13.15
CA ASP A 136 -9.43 7.82 13.78
C ASP A 136 -9.23 9.34 13.58
N LYS A 137 -8.09 9.75 13.08
CA LYS A 137 -7.74 11.16 12.84
C LYS A 137 -7.74 11.55 11.38
N ILE A 138 -8.25 10.71 10.49
CA ILE A 138 -8.36 11.06 9.08
C ILE A 138 -9.28 12.28 8.94
N PRO A 139 -8.83 13.38 8.30
CA PRO A 139 -9.62 14.59 8.18
C PRO A 139 -10.94 14.36 7.43
N HIS A 140 -11.97 15.05 7.85
CA HIS A 140 -13.18 15.16 7.05
C HIS A 140 -12.91 16.04 5.85
N ARG A 141 -13.46 15.63 4.76
CA ARG A 141 -13.39 16.38 3.53
C ARG A 141 -14.49 17.41 3.43
#